data_113f10d0536e083f2f667f9d6b688368
#
_entry.id   113f10d0536e083f2f667f9d6b688368
#
_cell.length_a   1.000
_cell.length_b   1.000
_cell.length_c   1.000
_cell.angle_alpha   90.00
_cell.angle_beta   90.00
_cell.angle_gamma   90.00
#
_symmetry.space_group_name_H-M   'P 1'
#
loop_
_entity.id
_entity.type
_entity.pdbx_description
1 polymer ?
#
loop_
_entity_poly.entity_id
_entity_poly.type
_entity_poly.pdbx_seq_one_letter_code
_entity_poly.pdbx_strand_id
1 'polypeptide(L)'
;MIELDPEKIIVTGGEWARDPNKTDLFRHVEMGYQSDVKLAKETSSGPLQLPGFELLEAPQTGNYFAVYHQFYDNPFNVFALEAFAKWIHPEEFADYHPTKDFIEFHKEWMPFEYSGVFFYDPANPDES
;
A
#
# COMPACT_ATOMS: atom_id res chain seq x y z
N MET A 1 -9.80 -0.66 -18.17
CA MET A 1 -9.97 -0.92 -16.72
C MET A 1 -11.44 -0.86 -16.29
N ILE A 2 -12.17 0.18 -16.69
CA ILE A 2 -13.61 0.34 -16.33
C ILE A 2 -14.44 -0.87 -16.80
N GLU A 3 -14.18 -1.37 -18.00
CA GLU A 3 -14.89 -2.56 -18.55
C GLU A 3 -14.58 -3.85 -17.79
N LEU A 4 -13.43 -3.93 -17.11
CA LEU A 4 -13.03 -5.12 -16.35
C LEU A 4 -13.58 -5.11 -14.92
N ASP A 5 -13.80 -3.91 -14.36
CA ASP A 5 -14.24 -3.66 -12.98
C ASP A 5 -13.64 -4.69 -11.98
N PRO A 6 -12.34 -4.61 -11.73
CA PRO A 6 -11.65 -5.63 -10.93
C PRO A 6 -12.17 -5.64 -9.50
N GLU A 7 -12.30 -6.83 -8.92
CA GLU A 7 -12.75 -7.00 -7.54
C GLU A 7 -11.80 -6.40 -6.51
N LYS A 8 -10.50 -6.35 -6.84
CA LYS A 8 -9.46 -5.81 -5.96
C LYS A 8 -8.49 -4.94 -6.74
N ILE A 9 -8.07 -3.85 -6.14
CA ILE A 9 -7.08 -2.92 -6.71
C ILE A 9 -5.93 -2.77 -5.72
N ILE A 10 -4.71 -3.00 -6.21
CA ILE A 10 -3.48 -2.76 -5.45
C ILE A 10 -2.69 -1.69 -6.19
N VAL A 11 -2.46 -0.56 -5.54
CA VAL A 11 -1.62 0.51 -6.07
C VAL A 11 -0.25 0.51 -5.41
N THR A 12 0.73 1.10 -6.07
CA THR A 12 2.05 1.30 -5.47
C THR A 12 2.19 2.72 -4.94
N GLY A 13 2.90 2.85 -3.84
CA GLY A 13 3.22 4.14 -3.22
C GLY A 13 4.72 4.26 -2.95
N GLY A 14 5.18 5.45 -2.63
CA GLY A 14 6.60 5.68 -2.38
C GLY A 14 6.86 7.07 -1.81
N GLU A 15 8.13 7.39 -1.66
CA GLU A 15 8.65 8.66 -1.14
C GLU A 15 9.10 9.59 -2.29
N TRP A 16 8.34 9.62 -3.38
CA TRP A 16 8.66 10.47 -4.52
C TRP A 16 8.38 11.94 -4.23
N ALA A 17 9.33 12.78 -4.63
CA ALA A 17 9.19 14.21 -4.47
C ALA A 17 7.92 14.74 -5.18
N ARG A 18 7.15 15.54 -4.46
CA ARG A 18 6.00 16.26 -5.01
C ARG A 18 6.43 17.63 -5.46
N ASP A 19 6.17 17.97 -6.71
CA ASP A 19 6.34 19.33 -7.22
C ASP A 19 5.07 20.13 -6.93
N PRO A 20 5.11 21.11 -6.01
CA PRO A 20 3.93 21.89 -5.66
C PRO A 20 3.41 22.78 -6.82
N ASN A 21 4.25 22.98 -7.85
CA ASN A 21 3.88 23.78 -9.02
C ASN A 21 3.28 22.95 -10.16
N LYS A 22 3.35 21.62 -10.07
CA LYS A 22 2.67 20.72 -11.00
C LYS A 22 1.34 20.29 -10.43
N THR A 23 0.28 20.56 -11.16
CA THR A 23 -1.03 19.96 -10.95
C THR A 23 -0.97 18.53 -11.51
N ASP A 24 -0.17 17.67 -10.88
CA ASP A 24 -0.13 16.26 -11.26
C ASP A 24 -1.48 15.65 -10.95
N LEU A 25 -2.16 15.21 -11.99
CA LEU A 25 -3.42 14.47 -11.90
C LEU A 25 -3.22 13.14 -11.16
N PHE A 26 -1.98 12.65 -11.11
CA PHE A 26 -1.61 11.44 -10.41
C PHE A 26 -0.89 11.77 -9.11
N ARG A 27 -1.54 11.48 -8.01
CA ARG A 27 -0.95 11.58 -6.68
C ARG A 27 -0.76 10.17 -6.12
N HIS A 28 0.50 9.81 -5.83
CA HIS A 28 0.81 8.53 -5.22
C HIS A 28 0.47 8.50 -3.73
N VAL A 29 0.34 7.32 -3.17
CA VAL A 29 0.28 7.11 -1.72
C VAL A 29 1.68 7.31 -1.14
N GLU A 30 1.81 8.13 -0.09
CA GLU A 30 3.09 8.31 0.59
C GLU A 30 3.40 7.09 1.45
N MET A 31 4.44 6.36 1.05
CA MET A 31 4.86 5.11 1.69
C MET A 31 6.39 5.02 1.72
N GLY A 32 6.92 4.31 2.70
CA GLY A 32 8.35 4.12 2.87
C GLY A 32 8.82 4.46 4.28
N TYR A 33 10.12 4.48 4.48
CA TYR A 33 10.74 4.69 5.81
C TYR A 33 10.46 6.05 6.44
N GLN A 34 10.18 7.07 5.64
CA GLN A 34 9.91 8.44 6.12
C GLN A 34 8.41 8.76 6.19
N SER A 35 7.56 7.81 5.85
CA SER A 35 6.10 7.96 5.95
C SER A 35 5.59 7.51 7.31
N ASP A 36 4.36 7.86 7.60
CA ASP A 36 3.59 7.37 8.73
C ASP A 36 2.16 7.01 8.32
N VAL A 37 1.43 6.35 9.19
CA VAL A 37 0.05 5.90 8.91
C VAL A 37 -0.88 7.07 8.61
N LYS A 38 -0.67 8.23 9.25
CA LYS A 38 -1.47 9.43 9.01
C LYS A 38 -1.26 9.94 7.59
N LEU A 39 0.00 10.05 7.16
CA LEU A 39 0.35 10.52 5.82
C LEU A 39 -0.11 9.53 4.74
N ALA A 40 0.07 8.23 4.96
CA ALA A 40 -0.45 7.20 4.08
C ALA A 40 -1.97 7.30 3.92
N LYS A 41 -2.69 7.51 5.02
CA LYS A 41 -4.15 7.70 5.03
C LYS A 41 -4.56 8.96 4.25
N GLU A 42 -3.94 10.10 4.52
CA GLU A 42 -4.23 11.37 3.85
C GLU A 42 -4.00 11.32 2.34
N THR A 43 -3.04 10.52 1.90
CA THR A 43 -2.66 10.40 0.50
C THR A 43 -3.28 9.19 -0.22
N SER A 44 -3.92 8.28 0.51
CA SER A 44 -4.45 7.02 -0.03
C SER A 44 -5.49 7.21 -1.14
N SER A 45 -6.24 8.31 -1.11
CA SER A 45 -7.22 8.64 -2.15
C SER A 45 -6.60 9.26 -3.41
N GLY A 46 -5.30 9.57 -3.40
CA GLY A 46 -4.63 10.21 -4.53
C GLY A 46 -4.79 9.48 -5.85
N PRO A 47 -4.44 8.18 -5.93
CA PRO A 47 -4.61 7.38 -7.15
C PRO A 47 -6.07 7.29 -7.63
N LEU A 48 -7.03 7.39 -6.72
CA LEU A 48 -8.46 7.32 -7.04
C LEU A 48 -8.98 8.58 -7.76
N GLN A 49 -8.19 9.64 -7.81
CA GLN A 49 -8.53 10.88 -8.55
C GLN A 49 -8.31 10.75 -10.06
N LEU A 50 -7.73 9.64 -10.53
CA LEU A 50 -7.63 9.36 -11.96
C LEU A 50 -9.02 9.22 -12.57
N PRO A 51 -9.23 9.80 -13.77
CA PRO A 51 -10.53 9.70 -14.46
C PRO A 51 -10.99 8.24 -14.62
N GLY A 52 -12.22 7.96 -14.21
CA GLY A 52 -12.83 6.65 -14.29
C GLY A 52 -12.68 5.76 -13.04
N PHE A 53 -11.77 6.10 -12.13
CA PHE A 53 -11.63 5.33 -10.87
C PHE A 53 -12.85 5.44 -9.96
N GLU A 54 -13.58 6.56 -10.03
CA GLU A 54 -14.84 6.76 -9.33
C GLU A 54 -15.93 5.78 -9.73
N LEU A 55 -15.81 5.14 -10.90
CA LEU A 55 -16.76 4.14 -11.39
C LEU A 55 -16.42 2.70 -10.94
N LEU A 56 -15.25 2.49 -10.33
CA LEU A 56 -14.80 1.17 -9.89
C LEU A 56 -15.42 0.82 -8.54
N GLU A 57 -15.83 -0.44 -8.40
CA GLU A 57 -16.46 -0.96 -7.19
C GLU A 57 -15.46 -1.25 -6.07
N ALA A 58 -14.26 -1.71 -6.43
CA ALA A 58 -13.23 -2.12 -5.46
C ALA A 58 -12.90 -1.07 -4.39
N PRO A 59 -12.67 0.22 -4.70
CA PRO A 59 -12.43 1.23 -3.67
C PRO A 59 -13.63 1.46 -2.75
N GLN A 60 -14.85 1.31 -3.27
CA GLN A 60 -16.09 1.54 -2.52
C GLN A 60 -16.39 0.39 -1.56
N THR A 61 -15.91 -0.81 -1.85
CA THR A 61 -16.15 -2.03 -1.06
C THR A 61 -14.99 -2.37 -0.12
N GLY A 62 -13.98 -1.50 0.01
CA GLY A 62 -12.81 -1.73 0.87
C GLY A 62 -11.77 -2.69 0.27
N ASN A 63 -11.85 -2.97 -1.02
CA ASN A 63 -10.92 -3.84 -1.74
C ASN A 63 -9.86 -3.04 -2.52
N TYR A 64 -9.35 -2.00 -1.88
CA TYR A 64 -8.32 -1.11 -2.39
C TYR A 64 -7.15 -1.08 -1.41
N PHE A 65 -5.95 -1.35 -1.90
CA PHE A 65 -4.76 -1.52 -1.08
C PHE A 65 -3.57 -0.77 -1.68
N ALA A 66 -2.58 -0.45 -0.86
CA ALA A 66 -1.33 0.15 -1.32
C ALA A 66 -0.11 -0.60 -0.79
N VAL A 67 0.90 -0.74 -1.62
CA VAL A 67 2.17 -1.40 -1.30
C VAL A 67 3.35 -0.51 -1.70
N TYR A 68 4.44 -0.58 -0.93
CA TYR A 68 5.65 0.16 -1.23
C TYR A 68 6.27 -0.28 -2.55
N HIS A 69 6.42 0.66 -3.48
CA HIS A 69 6.82 0.39 -4.86
C HIS A 69 8.18 -0.31 -4.98
N GLN A 70 9.16 0.09 -4.16
CA GLN A 70 10.52 -0.42 -4.29
C GLN A 70 10.71 -1.88 -3.88
N PHE A 71 9.66 -2.53 -3.36
CA PHE A 71 9.72 -3.99 -3.11
C PHE A 71 9.85 -4.83 -4.39
N TYR A 72 9.60 -4.25 -5.57
CA TYR A 72 9.66 -4.97 -6.84
C TYR A 72 11.07 -5.49 -7.18
N ASP A 73 12.13 -4.85 -6.69
CA ASP A 73 13.51 -5.13 -7.07
C ASP A 73 14.45 -5.42 -5.88
N ASN A 74 13.92 -5.73 -4.72
CA ASN A 74 14.71 -6.03 -3.53
C ASN A 74 14.25 -7.33 -2.83
N PRO A 75 15.11 -7.92 -1.95
CA PRO A 75 14.80 -9.18 -1.29
C PRO A 75 13.62 -9.11 -0.32
N PHE A 76 13.14 -7.92 0.03
CA PHE A 76 11.98 -7.72 0.91
C PHE A 76 10.64 -7.94 0.20
N ASN A 77 10.67 -8.28 -1.10
CA ASN A 77 9.46 -8.59 -1.86
C ASN A 77 8.66 -9.78 -1.29
N VAL A 78 9.28 -10.63 -0.47
CA VAL A 78 8.57 -11.71 0.24
C VAL A 78 7.45 -11.17 1.13
N PHE A 79 7.66 -10.02 1.78
CA PHE A 79 6.62 -9.37 2.60
C PHE A 79 5.50 -8.77 1.74
N ALA A 80 5.82 -8.32 0.52
CA ALA A 80 4.78 -7.92 -0.44
C ALA A 80 3.95 -9.12 -0.91
N LEU A 81 4.56 -10.29 -1.10
CA LEU A 81 3.82 -11.53 -1.40
C LEU A 81 2.89 -11.94 -0.26
N GLU A 82 3.30 -11.79 1.00
CA GLU A 82 2.42 -12.02 2.15
C GLU A 82 1.22 -11.08 2.15
N ALA A 83 1.46 -9.78 1.89
CA ALA A 83 0.40 -8.80 1.79
C ALA A 83 -0.58 -9.14 0.66
N PHE A 84 -0.08 -9.49 -0.53
CA PHE A 84 -0.92 -9.89 -1.66
C PHE A 84 -1.73 -11.15 -1.36
N ALA A 85 -1.11 -12.16 -0.75
CA ALA A 85 -1.80 -13.37 -0.35
C ALA A 85 -2.98 -13.05 0.59
N LYS A 86 -2.74 -12.24 1.62
CA LYS A 86 -3.75 -11.82 2.57
C LYS A 86 -4.86 -11.00 1.93
N TRP A 87 -4.52 -10.05 1.06
CA TRP A 87 -5.52 -9.19 0.41
C TRP A 87 -6.36 -9.92 -0.63
N ILE A 88 -5.76 -10.86 -1.37
CA ILE A 88 -6.45 -11.60 -2.43
C ILE A 88 -7.27 -12.76 -1.82
N HIS A 89 -6.71 -13.44 -0.82
CA HIS A 89 -7.33 -14.60 -0.15
C HIS A 89 -7.36 -14.41 1.37
N PRO A 90 -8.16 -13.46 1.88
CA PRO A 90 -8.12 -13.06 3.29
C PRO A 90 -8.51 -14.17 4.27
N GLU A 91 -9.34 -15.12 3.84
CA GLU A 91 -9.74 -16.25 4.70
C GLU A 91 -8.63 -17.29 4.84
N GLU A 92 -7.93 -17.58 3.73
CA GLU A 92 -6.87 -18.58 3.69
C GLU A 92 -5.58 -18.10 4.37
N PHE A 93 -5.30 -16.81 4.31
CA PHE A 93 -4.08 -16.17 4.84
C PHE A 93 -4.38 -15.18 5.97
N ALA A 94 -5.42 -15.46 6.77
CA ALA A 94 -5.83 -14.59 7.87
C ALA A 94 -4.73 -14.40 8.92
N ASP A 95 -3.88 -15.41 9.12
CA ASP A 95 -2.78 -15.39 10.08
C ASP A 95 -1.52 -14.63 9.59
N TYR A 96 -1.52 -14.16 8.34
CA TYR A 96 -0.41 -13.38 7.81
C TYR A 96 -0.50 -11.92 8.27
N HIS A 97 0.63 -11.40 8.75
CA HIS A 97 0.75 -10.04 9.25
C HIS A 97 2.01 -9.36 8.66
N PRO A 98 2.00 -8.96 7.39
CA PRO A 98 3.19 -8.51 6.67
C PRO A 98 3.93 -7.35 7.35
N THR A 99 3.21 -6.39 7.92
CA THR A 99 3.84 -5.30 8.67
C THR A 99 4.52 -5.79 9.94
N LYS A 100 3.87 -6.65 10.71
CA LYS A 100 4.44 -7.23 11.92
C LYS A 100 5.68 -8.05 11.61
N ASP A 101 5.61 -8.88 10.59
CA ASP A 101 6.70 -9.77 10.18
C ASP A 101 7.89 -8.93 9.65
N PHE A 102 7.62 -7.84 8.96
CA PHE A 102 8.65 -6.91 8.51
C PHE A 102 9.30 -6.13 9.66
N ILE A 103 8.54 -5.77 10.69
CA ILE A 103 9.06 -5.18 11.94
C ILE A 103 9.98 -6.16 12.67
N GLU A 104 9.56 -7.42 12.81
CA GLU A 104 10.38 -8.47 13.44
C GLU A 104 11.66 -8.72 12.65
N PHE A 105 11.58 -8.74 11.33
CA PHE A 105 12.74 -8.84 10.46
C PHE A 105 13.75 -7.70 10.70
N HIS A 106 13.28 -6.47 10.81
CA HIS A 106 14.15 -5.32 11.11
C HIS A 106 14.85 -5.48 12.45
N LYS A 107 14.12 -5.90 13.46
CA LYS A 107 14.65 -6.10 14.81
C LYS A 107 15.75 -7.16 14.85
N GLU A 108 15.62 -8.23 14.08
CA GLU A 108 16.56 -9.35 14.10
C GLU A 108 17.75 -9.17 13.16
N TRP A 109 17.53 -8.56 12.00
CA TRP A 109 18.50 -8.63 10.89
C TRP A 109 19.00 -7.27 10.39
N MET A 110 18.29 -6.18 10.68
CA MET A 110 18.68 -4.87 10.17
C MET A 110 19.49 -4.08 11.20
N PRO A 111 20.48 -3.26 10.75
CA PRO A 111 21.29 -2.44 11.63
C PRO A 111 20.57 -1.18 12.16
N PHE A 112 19.31 -1.00 11.82
CA PHE A 112 18.47 0.14 12.22
C PHE A 112 17.07 -0.33 12.56
N GLU A 113 16.37 0.46 13.37
CA GLU A 113 14.99 0.17 13.77
C GLU A 113 14.00 0.37 12.60
N TYR A 114 12.92 -0.39 12.63
CA TYR A 114 11.82 -0.21 11.69
C TYR A 114 11.18 1.17 11.86
N SER A 115 10.88 1.81 10.76
CA SER A 115 10.05 3.02 10.71
C SER A 115 9.28 3.05 9.39
N GLY A 116 8.20 3.80 9.36
CA GLY A 116 7.47 4.03 8.12
C GLY A 116 6.26 3.12 7.88
N VAL A 117 5.75 3.17 6.65
CA VAL A 117 4.58 2.41 6.19
C VAL A 117 4.90 1.78 4.84
N PHE A 118 4.73 0.48 4.73
CA PHE A 118 5.05 -0.29 3.51
C PHE A 118 3.85 -1.02 2.93
N PHE A 119 2.83 -1.24 3.75
CA PHE A 119 1.55 -1.86 3.40
C PHE A 119 0.44 -1.00 3.97
N TYR A 120 -0.58 -0.72 3.17
CA TYR A 120 -1.70 0.08 3.66
C TYR A 120 -3.02 -0.47 3.15
N ASP A 121 -3.90 -0.75 4.09
CA ASP A 121 -5.29 -1.14 3.87
C ASP A 121 -6.20 -0.05 4.44
N PRO A 122 -6.85 0.79 3.61
CA PRO A 122 -7.73 1.85 4.12
C PRO A 122 -8.92 1.35 4.93
N ALA A 123 -9.35 0.10 4.71
CA ALA A 123 -10.43 -0.50 5.49
C ALA A 123 -9.97 -0.96 6.88
N ASN A 124 -8.67 -1.31 7.02
CA ASN A 124 -8.08 -1.78 8.26
C ASN A 124 -6.70 -1.12 8.50
N PRO A 125 -6.65 0.20 8.71
CA PRO A 125 -5.39 0.94 8.75
C PRO A 125 -4.46 0.52 9.90
N ASP A 126 -5.00 0.01 10.99
CA ASP A 126 -4.22 -0.45 12.16
C ASP A 126 -3.57 -1.83 11.94
N GLU A 127 -3.99 -2.57 10.93
CA GLU A 127 -3.45 -3.88 10.55
C GLU A 127 -2.46 -3.82 9.39
N SER A 128 -2.25 -2.63 8.88
CA SER A 128 -1.36 -2.39 7.73
C SER A 128 0.11 -2.43 8.13
#